data_58b1d90ccbaef595e93d32a47e24df88
#
_entry.id   58b1d90ccbaef595e93d32a47e24df88
#
_cell.length_a   1.000
_cell.length_b   1.000
_cell.length_c   1.000
_cell.angle_alpha   90.00
_cell.angle_beta   90.00
_cell.angle_gamma   90.00
#
_symmetry.space_group_name_H-M   'P 1'
#
loop_
_entity.id
_entity.type
_entity.pdbx_description
1 polymer ?
#
loop_
_entity_poly.entity_id
_entity_poly.type
_entity_poly.pdbx_seq_one_letter_code
_entity_poly.pdbx_strand_id
1 'polypeptide(L)'
;MPLAGKTDRLVFMDSPALSRYRIDLDTGCRQFVHVPSLLREGATEVFAVSDRRRVLLPLSDGVSVAPEIPASRFHVSAPFGTGSLYRLSSGERQFLGQIQSWDERYQAGKAWYLGRSGATSRVALFINDHELAGLAEHTEASLRLIPLRQVGAFLNGQDAAIATHATCLGLWHLDTNYCLRCATRLEIAAAGWELHCSRCGEIVYPRQDPSVIVAINDEADRLLLAHNSAWEANFYSVIAGYVEAGESLEGAVHREVGEEVGLEVDEVRYLTSQPWPYPRSLMLGFSARSRTPYFILDQTEIDRALWVTRGEFMELVTSRQISPPGPSTIASNLIENWLGSPIVRPQDTYL
;
A
#
# COMPACT_ATOMS: atom_id res chain seq x y z
N MET A 1 -17.66 -41.12 24.93
CA MET A 1 -16.57 -40.88 24.02
C MET A 1 -16.56 -39.37 23.71
N PRO A 2 -15.57 -38.59 24.13
CA PRO A 2 -15.50 -37.19 23.78
C PRO A 2 -14.91 -37.03 22.35
N LEU A 3 -15.62 -36.31 21.53
CA LEU A 3 -15.14 -35.86 20.21
C LEU A 3 -13.90 -35.02 20.41
N ALA A 4 -12.77 -35.49 19.92
CA ALA A 4 -11.53 -34.74 19.85
C ALA A 4 -11.74 -33.55 18.90
N GLY A 5 -11.96 -32.38 19.49
CA GLY A 5 -11.94 -31.12 18.74
C GLY A 5 -10.56 -30.94 18.10
N LYS A 6 -10.50 -30.88 16.78
CA LYS A 6 -9.39 -30.26 16.08
C LYS A 6 -9.33 -28.82 16.58
N THR A 7 -8.36 -28.54 17.43
CA THR A 7 -7.96 -27.15 17.69
C THR A 7 -7.44 -26.61 16.37
N ASP A 8 -8.30 -25.88 15.65
CA ASP A 8 -7.83 -24.98 14.59
C ASP A 8 -6.79 -24.06 15.24
N ARG A 9 -5.53 -24.37 15.03
CA ARG A 9 -4.47 -23.39 15.28
C ARG A 9 -4.76 -22.27 14.28
N LEU A 10 -5.26 -21.14 14.80
CA LEU A 10 -5.17 -19.88 14.12
C LEU A 10 -3.68 -19.68 13.82
N VAL A 11 -3.28 -20.05 12.60
CA VAL A 11 -1.97 -19.66 12.08
C VAL A 11 -2.06 -18.15 11.98
N PHE A 12 -1.39 -17.44 12.87
CA PHE A 12 -1.27 -16.00 12.77
C PHE A 12 -0.55 -15.72 11.46
N MET A 13 -1.31 -15.18 10.50
CA MET A 13 -0.72 -14.69 9.28
C MET A 13 0.29 -13.60 9.63
N ASP A 14 1.47 -13.67 9.01
CA ASP A 14 2.36 -12.51 9.01
C ASP A 14 1.61 -11.33 8.42
N SER A 15 1.69 -10.18 9.09
CA SER A 15 1.00 -8.98 8.60
C SER A 15 1.48 -8.60 7.21
N PRO A 16 0.58 -8.16 6.31
CA PRO A 16 0.95 -7.68 4.98
C PRO A 16 2.03 -6.60 5.03
N ALA A 17 2.85 -6.51 3.98
CA ALA A 17 4.05 -5.69 3.94
C ALA A 17 3.88 -4.24 4.43
N LEU A 18 2.77 -3.59 4.08
CA LEU A 18 2.52 -2.19 4.43
C LEU A 18 1.79 -2.00 5.78
N SER A 19 1.45 -3.06 6.50
CA SER A 19 0.77 -3.02 7.81
C SER A 19 1.48 -3.78 8.92
N ARG A 20 2.67 -4.33 8.67
CA ARG A 20 3.40 -5.16 9.62
C ARG A 20 4.08 -4.44 10.78
N TYR A 21 3.98 -3.11 10.86
CA TYR A 21 4.60 -2.33 11.91
C TYR A 21 3.74 -1.15 12.35
N ARG A 22 3.79 -0.84 13.64
CA ARG A 22 3.16 0.34 14.21
C ARG A 22 4.21 1.42 14.45
N ILE A 23 3.89 2.66 14.05
CA ILE A 23 4.65 3.86 14.43
C ILE A 23 3.81 4.69 15.40
N ASP A 24 4.48 5.42 16.30
CA ASP A 24 3.81 6.38 17.16
C ASP A 24 3.45 7.62 16.33
N LEU A 25 2.17 7.76 16.03
CA LEU A 25 1.62 8.89 15.26
C LEU A 25 1.41 10.14 16.10
N ASP A 26 1.67 10.07 17.43
CA ASP A 26 1.57 11.17 18.37
C ASP A 26 0.25 11.97 18.26
N THR A 27 -0.86 11.23 18.17
CA THR A 27 -2.18 11.78 17.81
C THR A 27 -2.67 12.86 18.76
N GLY A 28 -2.33 12.76 20.05
CA GLY A 28 -2.71 13.74 21.08
C GLY A 28 -1.99 15.08 20.99
N CYS A 29 -0.87 15.14 20.27
CA CYS A 29 -0.03 16.35 20.19
C CYS A 29 -0.14 17.09 18.86
N ARG A 30 -0.74 16.50 17.83
CA ARG A 30 -0.78 17.06 16.46
C ARG A 30 -1.25 18.51 16.38
N GLN A 31 -2.23 18.89 17.18
CA GLN A 31 -2.78 20.26 17.22
C GLN A 31 -1.78 21.28 17.74
N PHE A 32 -0.72 20.86 18.43
CA PHE A 32 0.33 21.74 19.00
C PHE A 32 1.62 21.71 18.19
N VAL A 33 1.71 20.86 17.16
CA VAL A 33 2.92 20.69 16.36
C VAL A 33 2.97 21.73 15.24
N HIS A 34 4.06 22.50 15.22
CA HIS A 34 4.34 23.44 14.14
C HIS A 34 5.37 22.84 13.17
N VAL A 35 4.88 22.22 12.11
CA VAL A 35 5.68 21.45 11.12
C VAL A 35 6.84 22.29 10.52
N PRO A 36 6.66 23.56 10.14
CA PRO A 36 7.76 24.38 9.64
C PRO A 36 8.92 24.55 10.63
N SER A 37 8.64 24.59 11.94
CA SER A 37 9.70 24.65 12.96
C SER A 37 10.48 23.35 13.02
N LEU A 38 9.78 22.20 13.02
CA LEU A 38 10.43 20.89 13.03
C LEU A 38 11.37 20.70 11.83
N LEU A 39 11.02 21.21 10.66
CA LEU A 39 11.87 21.11 9.47
C LEU A 39 13.18 21.91 9.58
N ARG A 40 13.24 22.91 10.46
CA ARG A 40 14.46 23.68 10.78
C ARG A 40 15.32 23.00 11.85
N GLU A 41 14.77 22.05 12.60
CA GLU A 41 15.46 21.37 13.70
C GLU A 41 16.31 20.21 13.19
N GLY A 42 17.55 20.12 13.69
CA GLY A 42 18.49 19.05 13.28
C GLY A 42 18.07 17.65 13.71
N ALA A 43 17.33 17.53 14.83
CA ALA A 43 16.90 16.24 15.38
C ALA A 43 15.66 15.62 14.67
N THR A 44 15.04 16.34 13.72
CA THR A 44 13.87 15.83 12.99
C THR A 44 14.30 14.90 11.86
N GLU A 45 13.73 13.69 11.80
CA GLU A 45 13.82 12.82 10.63
C GLU A 45 12.87 13.30 9.54
N VAL A 46 13.39 13.51 8.34
CA VAL A 46 12.61 14.02 7.19
C VAL A 46 12.68 13.02 6.04
N PHE A 47 11.53 12.62 5.55
CA PHE A 47 11.34 11.64 4.49
C PHE A 47 10.69 12.30 3.28
N ALA A 48 11.00 11.84 2.08
CA ALA A 48 10.42 12.37 0.85
C ALA A 48 9.56 11.35 0.12
N VAL A 49 8.41 11.80 -0.36
CA VAL A 49 7.48 11.07 -1.22
C VAL A 49 7.06 11.90 -2.43
N SER A 50 6.44 11.30 -3.44
CA SER A 50 5.98 12.01 -4.63
C SER A 50 4.52 11.67 -5.02
N ASP A 51 3.94 12.47 -5.94
CA ASP A 51 2.60 12.32 -6.51
C ASP A 51 2.33 10.97 -7.18
N ARG A 52 3.38 10.33 -7.68
CA ARG A 52 3.31 9.01 -8.31
C ARG A 52 3.46 7.85 -7.31
N ARG A 53 3.17 8.08 -6.02
CA ARG A 53 3.27 7.08 -4.95
C ARG A 53 4.66 6.47 -4.83
N ARG A 54 5.69 7.28 -5.12
CA ARG A 54 7.10 6.89 -5.03
C ARG A 54 7.68 7.37 -3.71
N VAL A 55 8.62 6.61 -3.16
CA VAL A 55 9.38 6.92 -1.94
C VAL A 55 10.85 7.08 -2.27
N LEU A 56 11.53 7.96 -1.55
CA LEU A 56 12.95 8.24 -1.77
C LEU A 56 13.81 7.19 -1.09
N LEU A 57 14.65 6.53 -1.88
CA LEU A 57 15.57 5.50 -1.42
C LEU A 57 16.99 5.80 -1.85
N PRO A 58 18.00 5.44 -1.02
CA PRO A 58 19.38 5.37 -1.48
C PRO A 58 19.55 4.13 -2.34
N LEU A 59 20.28 4.24 -3.44
CA LEU A 59 20.71 3.09 -4.21
C LEU A 59 22.12 2.70 -3.79
N SER A 60 22.35 1.40 -3.60
CA SER A 60 23.71 0.86 -3.53
C SER A 60 24.33 0.85 -4.93
N ASP A 61 25.65 1.04 -5.01
CA ASP A 61 26.37 1.04 -6.27
C ASP A 61 26.11 -0.25 -7.07
N GLY A 62 25.81 -0.09 -8.36
CA GLY A 62 25.56 -1.21 -9.28
C GLY A 62 24.10 -1.61 -9.45
N VAL A 63 23.15 -0.96 -8.77
CA VAL A 63 21.72 -1.22 -8.96
C VAL A 63 21.16 -0.37 -10.11
N SER A 64 20.80 -1.01 -11.22
CA SER A 64 19.99 -0.42 -12.26
C SER A 64 18.50 -0.56 -11.94
N VAL A 65 17.79 0.54 -11.78
CA VAL A 65 16.33 0.54 -11.69
C VAL A 65 15.80 0.78 -13.08
N ALA A 66 15.05 -0.21 -13.60
CA ALA A 66 14.38 -0.04 -14.89
C ALA A 66 13.42 1.15 -14.84
N PRO A 67 13.31 1.94 -15.94
CA PRO A 67 12.29 2.98 -16.05
C PRO A 67 10.90 2.33 -15.94
N GLU A 68 9.96 3.04 -15.33
CA GLU A 68 8.57 2.67 -15.02
C GLU A 68 8.12 1.28 -15.52
N ILE A 69 8.22 0.28 -14.65
CA ILE A 69 7.70 -1.06 -14.94
C ILE A 69 6.17 -0.97 -14.87
N PRO A 70 5.43 -1.45 -15.90
CA PRO A 70 3.97 -1.54 -15.86
C PRO A 70 3.46 -2.21 -14.59
N ALA A 71 2.23 -1.88 -14.18
CA ALA A 71 1.64 -2.36 -12.92
C ALA A 71 1.66 -3.88 -12.74
N SER A 72 1.69 -4.61 -13.83
CA SER A 72 1.68 -6.05 -13.97
C SER A 72 3.06 -6.74 -13.92
N ARG A 73 4.14 -5.99 -14.11
CA ARG A 73 5.50 -6.56 -14.00
C ARG A 73 6.09 -6.30 -12.62
N PHE A 74 5.61 -7.05 -11.64
CA PHE A 74 6.15 -7.04 -10.28
C PHE A 74 7.33 -8.00 -10.14
N HIS A 75 8.41 -7.74 -10.82
CA HIS A 75 9.65 -8.47 -10.61
C HIS A 75 10.70 -7.54 -10.00
N VAL A 76 10.73 -7.50 -8.68
CA VAL A 76 11.87 -6.96 -7.97
C VAL A 76 12.55 -8.16 -7.30
N SER A 77 13.56 -8.69 -7.93
CA SER A 77 14.65 -9.33 -7.20
C SER A 77 15.16 -8.28 -6.22
N ALA A 78 15.19 -8.58 -4.92
CA ALA A 78 15.64 -7.64 -3.90
C ALA A 78 17.05 -7.08 -4.22
N PRO A 79 17.16 -5.97 -4.99
CA PRO A 79 18.45 -5.34 -5.24
C PRO A 79 18.85 -4.47 -4.04
N PHE A 80 17.90 -4.27 -3.15
CA PHE A 80 18.04 -3.50 -1.94
C PHE A 80 18.08 -4.52 -0.81
N GLY A 81 19.15 -4.76 -0.15
CA GLY A 81 19.14 -5.46 1.15
C GLY A 81 17.90 -5.03 1.97
N THR A 82 17.75 -5.30 3.22
CA THR A 82 16.66 -4.72 4.03
C THR A 82 16.69 -3.21 3.84
N GLY A 83 15.86 -2.70 2.89
CA GLY A 83 15.91 -1.32 2.42
C GLY A 83 15.43 -0.38 3.52
N SER A 84 16.07 0.78 3.59
CA SER A 84 15.65 1.87 4.47
C SER A 84 15.28 3.08 3.62
N LEU A 85 14.26 3.83 4.04
CA LEU A 85 13.95 5.13 3.47
C LEU A 85 15.14 6.07 3.64
N TYR A 86 15.36 6.90 2.63
CA TYR A 86 16.36 7.96 2.75
C TYR A 86 15.88 9.06 3.70
N ARG A 87 16.76 9.48 4.59
CA ARG A 87 16.53 10.57 5.53
C ARG A 87 17.30 11.79 5.06
N LEU A 88 16.57 12.86 4.71
CA LEU A 88 17.19 14.09 4.23
C LEU A 88 18.11 14.71 5.28
N SER A 89 19.35 14.93 4.89
CA SER A 89 20.36 15.64 5.68
C SER A 89 20.01 17.11 5.89
N SER A 90 20.72 17.80 6.77
CA SER A 90 20.53 19.23 7.02
C SER A 90 20.79 20.08 5.77
N GLY A 91 21.81 19.75 4.98
CA GLY A 91 22.14 20.46 3.73
C GLY A 91 21.06 20.31 2.67
N GLU A 92 20.55 19.08 2.47
CA GLU A 92 19.48 18.80 1.53
C GLU A 92 18.17 19.49 1.93
N ARG A 93 17.85 19.54 3.21
CA ARG A 93 16.71 20.31 3.73
C ARG A 93 16.89 21.80 3.49
N GLN A 94 18.09 22.33 3.73
CA GLN A 94 18.38 23.74 3.46
C GLN A 94 18.16 24.07 1.98
N PHE A 95 18.63 23.24 1.07
CA PHE A 95 18.39 23.37 -0.37
C PHE A 95 16.90 23.42 -0.71
N LEU A 96 16.12 22.44 -0.23
CA LEU A 96 14.66 22.40 -0.47
C LEU A 96 13.94 23.62 0.12
N GLY A 97 14.38 24.12 1.29
CA GLY A 97 13.86 25.33 1.94
C GLY A 97 14.17 26.62 1.19
N GLN A 98 15.21 26.64 0.33
CA GLN A 98 15.51 27.75 -0.58
C GLN A 98 14.62 27.77 -1.81
N ILE A 99 14.20 26.59 -2.33
CA ILE A 99 13.26 26.48 -3.46
C ILE A 99 11.87 26.97 -3.05
N GLN A 100 11.39 26.52 -1.90
CA GLN A 100 10.11 26.92 -1.34
C GLN A 100 10.22 26.92 0.19
N SER A 101 9.82 28.01 0.84
CA SER A 101 9.88 28.10 2.30
C SER A 101 9.07 27.01 3.00
N TRP A 102 9.44 26.65 4.22
CA TRP A 102 8.75 25.58 4.97
C TRP A 102 7.30 25.95 5.29
N ASP A 103 7.02 27.22 5.52
CA ASP A 103 5.67 27.71 5.77
C ASP A 103 4.80 27.59 4.52
N GLU A 104 5.31 27.98 3.35
CA GLU A 104 4.61 27.82 2.07
C GLU A 104 4.41 26.36 1.71
N ARG A 105 5.41 25.48 1.93
CA ARG A 105 5.25 24.04 1.71
C ARG A 105 4.16 23.45 2.59
N TYR A 106 4.15 23.81 3.86
CA TYR A 106 3.12 23.36 4.80
C TYR A 106 1.74 23.83 4.34
N GLN A 107 1.57 25.11 4.07
CA GLN A 107 0.29 25.68 3.60
C GLN A 107 -0.16 25.11 2.23
N ALA A 108 0.77 24.65 1.42
CA ALA A 108 0.48 24.00 0.15
C ALA A 108 0.18 22.48 0.28
N GLY A 109 0.15 21.92 1.50
CA GLY A 109 -0.04 20.48 1.71
C GLY A 109 1.13 19.60 1.25
N LYS A 110 2.34 20.17 1.26
CA LYS A 110 3.57 19.48 0.83
C LYS A 110 4.49 19.08 1.98
N ALA A 111 4.06 19.28 3.22
CA ALA A 111 4.77 18.86 4.42
C ALA A 111 3.77 18.49 5.51
N TRP A 112 3.99 17.40 6.22
CA TRP A 112 3.11 16.93 7.30
C TRP A 112 3.85 16.10 8.32
N TYR A 113 3.35 16.11 9.54
CA TYR A 113 3.90 15.38 10.68
C TYR A 113 3.49 13.91 10.64
N LEU A 114 4.45 13.02 10.86
CA LEU A 114 4.23 11.56 10.91
C LEU A 114 4.39 10.96 12.31
N GLY A 115 4.40 11.81 13.35
CA GLY A 115 4.60 11.34 14.71
C GLY A 115 6.05 11.37 15.15
N ARG A 116 6.42 10.49 16.07
CA ARG A 116 7.73 10.50 16.74
C ARG A 116 8.30 9.11 16.98
N SER A 117 9.59 9.08 17.26
CA SER A 117 10.30 7.91 17.80
C SER A 117 11.10 8.38 19.02
N GLY A 118 10.61 8.08 20.21
CA GLY A 118 11.17 8.68 21.42
C GLY A 118 11.11 10.21 21.37
N ALA A 119 12.26 10.89 21.40
CA ALA A 119 12.37 12.34 21.30
C ALA A 119 12.42 12.86 19.86
N THR A 120 12.62 12.00 18.86
CA THR A 120 12.81 12.40 17.47
C THR A 120 11.48 12.55 16.75
N SER A 121 11.19 13.72 16.23
CA SER A 121 10.03 14.00 15.38
C SER A 121 10.25 13.50 13.97
N ARG A 122 9.15 13.12 13.27
CA ARG A 122 9.14 12.65 11.88
C ARG A 122 8.25 13.51 11.03
N VAL A 123 8.77 13.94 9.90
CA VAL A 123 8.05 14.78 8.93
C VAL A 123 8.20 14.16 7.54
N ALA A 124 7.10 14.12 6.78
CA ALA A 124 7.16 13.81 5.37
C ALA A 124 7.14 15.11 4.54
N LEU A 125 7.86 15.08 3.43
CA LEU A 125 7.86 16.10 2.40
C LEU A 125 7.39 15.53 1.07
N PHE A 126 6.61 16.31 0.37
CA PHE A 126 6.31 16.06 -1.02
C PHE A 126 7.37 16.72 -1.89
N ILE A 127 8.00 15.92 -2.78
CA ILE A 127 8.98 16.40 -3.75
C ILE A 127 8.59 15.96 -5.16
N ASN A 128 8.93 16.77 -6.14
CA ASN A 128 8.78 16.46 -7.56
C ASN A 128 10.11 16.04 -8.19
N ASP A 129 10.07 15.63 -9.46
CA ASP A 129 11.27 15.16 -10.19
C ASP A 129 12.33 16.26 -10.37
N HIS A 130 11.94 17.54 -10.46
CA HIS A 130 12.87 18.67 -10.54
C HIS A 130 13.60 18.87 -9.19
N GLU A 131 12.88 18.82 -8.08
CA GLU A 131 13.47 18.90 -6.74
C GLU A 131 14.40 17.71 -6.45
N LEU A 132 14.05 16.50 -6.94
CA LEU A 132 14.91 15.33 -6.86
C LEU A 132 16.23 15.53 -7.64
N ALA A 133 16.14 16.06 -8.85
CA ALA A 133 17.33 16.34 -9.66
C ALA A 133 18.28 17.31 -8.97
N GLY A 134 17.73 18.40 -8.37
CA GLY A 134 18.53 19.34 -7.58
C GLY A 134 19.12 18.71 -6.31
N LEU A 135 18.39 17.82 -5.63
CA LEU A 135 18.92 17.09 -4.47
C LEU A 135 20.15 16.24 -4.82
N ALA A 136 20.18 15.65 -6.02
CA ALA A 136 21.31 14.82 -6.47
C ALA A 136 22.63 15.62 -6.57
N GLU A 137 22.56 16.94 -6.71
CA GLU A 137 23.74 17.83 -6.69
C GLU A 137 24.23 18.15 -5.27
N HIS A 138 23.41 17.86 -4.26
CA HIS A 138 23.65 18.20 -2.85
C HIS A 138 23.92 16.98 -1.95
N THR A 139 24.02 15.79 -2.54
CA THR A 139 24.26 14.53 -1.83
C THR A 139 25.26 13.67 -2.58
N GLU A 140 26.08 12.90 -1.82
CA GLU A 140 26.93 11.84 -2.37
C GLU A 140 26.15 10.56 -2.65
N ALA A 141 24.93 10.44 -2.10
CA ALA A 141 24.09 9.27 -2.27
C ALA A 141 23.41 9.27 -3.65
N SER A 142 23.45 8.13 -4.33
CA SER A 142 22.60 7.92 -5.50
C SER A 142 21.16 7.74 -5.05
N LEU A 143 20.30 8.73 -5.33
CA LEU A 143 18.91 8.75 -4.88
C LEU A 143 17.94 8.41 -6.01
N ARG A 144 16.87 7.68 -5.68
CA ARG A 144 15.76 7.38 -6.61
C ARG A 144 14.41 7.46 -5.91
N LEU A 145 13.42 7.94 -6.65
CA LEU A 145 12.01 7.82 -6.28
C LEU A 145 11.46 6.51 -6.87
N ILE A 146 11.12 5.56 -6.01
CA ILE A 146 10.66 4.22 -6.41
C ILE A 146 9.23 4.01 -5.92
N PRO A 147 8.33 3.41 -6.75
CA PRO A 147 6.96 3.14 -6.36
C PRO A 147 6.88 2.27 -5.09
N LEU A 148 6.09 2.72 -4.10
CA LEU A 148 5.94 2.01 -2.81
C LEU A 148 5.48 0.55 -3.01
N ARG A 149 4.61 0.30 -4.00
CA ARG A 149 4.16 -1.06 -4.33
C ARG A 149 5.29 -2.01 -4.75
N GLN A 150 6.40 -1.49 -5.27
CA GLN A 150 7.56 -2.29 -5.68
C GLN A 150 8.49 -2.58 -4.50
N VAL A 151 8.64 -1.64 -3.58
CA VAL A 151 9.65 -1.72 -2.53
C VAL A 151 9.11 -2.01 -1.14
N GLY A 152 7.81 -1.86 -0.92
CA GLY A 152 7.20 -1.97 0.41
C GLY A 152 7.49 -3.27 1.15
N ALA A 153 7.59 -4.40 0.44
CA ALA A 153 7.95 -5.68 1.03
C ALA A 153 9.42 -5.76 1.49
N PHE A 154 10.30 -4.98 0.87
CA PHE A 154 11.75 -4.98 1.12
C PHE A 154 12.18 -3.91 2.13
N LEU A 155 11.32 -2.94 2.44
CA LEU A 155 11.56 -1.99 3.51
C LEU A 155 11.51 -2.70 4.87
N ASN A 156 12.32 -2.25 5.83
CA ASN A 156 12.10 -2.64 7.22
C ASN A 156 10.70 -2.20 7.67
N GLY A 157 10.14 -2.87 8.69
CA GLY A 157 8.73 -2.66 9.06
C GLY A 157 8.39 -1.21 9.42
N GLN A 158 9.30 -0.50 10.10
CA GLN A 158 9.11 0.89 10.49
C GLN A 158 9.08 1.82 9.27
N ASP A 159 10.01 1.66 8.35
CA ASP A 159 10.10 2.48 7.15
C ASP A 159 8.95 2.18 6.18
N ALA A 160 8.48 0.92 6.10
CA ALA A 160 7.27 0.58 5.36
C ALA A 160 6.03 1.31 5.92
N ALA A 161 5.89 1.38 7.25
CA ALA A 161 4.79 2.13 7.88
C ALA A 161 4.91 3.64 7.62
N ILE A 162 6.11 4.22 7.78
CA ILE A 162 6.37 5.64 7.48
C ILE A 162 6.02 5.95 6.02
N ALA A 163 6.51 5.16 5.07
CA ALA A 163 6.25 5.30 3.65
C ALA A 163 4.75 5.25 3.33
N THR A 164 4.03 4.32 3.96
CA THR A 164 2.60 4.15 3.76
C THR A 164 1.81 5.37 4.25
N HIS A 165 2.05 5.82 5.50
CA HIS A 165 1.39 7.01 6.03
C HIS A 165 1.73 8.27 5.23
N ALA A 166 3.02 8.45 4.88
CA ALA A 166 3.46 9.58 4.07
C ALA A 166 2.76 9.62 2.71
N THR A 167 2.68 8.47 2.02
CA THR A 167 2.03 8.38 0.71
C THR A 167 0.52 8.62 0.81
N CYS A 168 -0.16 8.00 1.79
CA CYS A 168 -1.61 8.20 1.98
C CYS A 168 -1.97 9.67 2.23
N LEU A 169 -1.25 10.34 3.15
CA LEU A 169 -1.49 11.76 3.46
C LEU A 169 -1.16 12.65 2.26
N GLY A 170 -0.03 12.40 1.59
CA GLY A 170 0.37 13.20 0.44
C GLY A 170 -0.65 13.16 -0.70
N LEU A 171 -1.18 11.99 -1.03
CA LEU A 171 -2.24 11.85 -2.03
C LEU A 171 -3.53 12.54 -1.61
N TRP A 172 -3.92 12.40 -0.33
CA TRP A 172 -5.10 13.08 0.17
C TRP A 172 -5.00 14.61 0.07
N HIS A 173 -3.84 15.19 0.40
CA HIS A 173 -3.60 16.63 0.24
C HIS A 173 -3.63 17.09 -1.22
N LEU A 174 -3.18 16.25 -2.16
CA LEU A 174 -3.25 16.56 -3.60
C LEU A 174 -4.71 16.62 -4.10
N ASP A 175 -5.54 15.67 -3.64
CA ASP A 175 -6.89 15.51 -4.13
C ASP A 175 -7.93 16.39 -3.40
N THR A 176 -7.59 16.91 -2.19
CA THR A 176 -8.55 17.56 -1.29
C THR A 176 -8.20 19.01 -1.06
N ASN A 177 -8.64 19.90 -1.93
CA ASN A 177 -8.31 21.32 -1.87
C ASN A 177 -9.49 22.21 -1.47
N TYR A 178 -10.73 21.76 -1.68
CA TYR A 178 -11.93 22.55 -1.48
C TYR A 178 -12.96 21.84 -0.61
N CYS A 179 -13.67 22.61 0.20
CA CYS A 179 -14.75 22.12 1.03
C CYS A 179 -15.90 21.62 0.16
N LEU A 180 -16.32 20.38 0.32
CA LEU A 180 -17.43 19.78 -0.43
C LEU A 180 -18.79 20.44 -0.12
N ARG A 181 -18.91 21.13 1.03
CA ARG A 181 -20.13 21.78 1.46
C ARG A 181 -20.31 23.19 0.89
N CYS A 182 -19.24 23.97 0.75
CA CYS A 182 -19.33 25.39 0.39
C CYS A 182 -18.28 25.86 -0.62
N ALA A 183 -17.48 24.96 -1.17
CA ALA A 183 -16.45 25.19 -2.18
C ALA A 183 -15.36 26.21 -1.77
N THR A 184 -15.25 26.55 -0.49
CA THR A 184 -14.15 27.38 0.02
C THR A 184 -12.87 26.56 0.08
N ARG A 185 -11.70 27.15 -0.21
CA ARG A 185 -10.43 26.48 -0.07
C ARG A 185 -10.20 26.07 1.38
N LEU A 186 -9.75 24.83 1.57
CA LEU A 186 -9.46 24.28 2.88
C LEU A 186 -8.08 24.71 3.38
N GLU A 187 -7.97 24.89 4.69
CA GLU A 187 -6.75 25.24 5.41
C GLU A 187 -6.23 24.03 6.18
N ILE A 188 -4.90 23.86 6.20
CA ILE A 188 -4.28 22.72 6.86
C ILE A 188 -4.30 22.90 8.37
N ALA A 189 -4.69 21.86 9.08
CA ALA A 189 -4.74 21.80 10.53
C ALA A 189 -4.14 20.49 11.06
N ALA A 190 -4.04 20.36 12.39
CA ALA A 190 -3.54 19.17 13.08
C ALA A 190 -2.26 18.59 12.44
N ALA A 191 -1.30 19.45 12.14
CA ALA A 191 -0.01 19.13 11.55
C ALA A 191 -0.12 18.31 10.23
N GLY A 192 -1.16 18.54 9.44
CA GLY A 192 -1.41 17.89 8.15
C GLY A 192 -2.40 16.70 8.20
N TRP A 193 -3.04 16.44 9.35
CA TRP A 193 -4.00 15.33 9.50
C TRP A 193 -5.46 15.76 9.42
N GLU A 194 -5.71 17.05 9.33
CA GLU A 194 -7.03 17.64 9.15
C GLU A 194 -6.97 18.79 8.15
N LEU A 195 -8.08 19.05 7.48
CA LEU A 195 -8.31 20.25 6.71
C LEU A 195 -9.57 20.94 7.25
N HIS A 196 -9.47 22.24 7.49
CA HIS A 196 -10.55 23.06 8.06
C HIS A 196 -11.09 24.02 7.01
N CYS A 197 -12.40 24.17 6.99
CA CYS A 197 -13.07 25.19 6.19
C CYS A 197 -13.31 26.45 7.04
N SER A 198 -12.61 27.55 6.75
CA SER A 198 -12.78 28.82 7.46
C SER A 198 -14.15 29.47 7.27
N ARG A 199 -14.93 29.08 6.22
CA ARG A 199 -16.24 29.63 5.94
C ARG A 199 -17.39 28.93 6.66
N CYS A 200 -17.44 27.58 6.66
CA CYS A 200 -18.55 26.83 7.20
C CYS A 200 -18.21 25.95 8.41
N GLY A 201 -16.95 25.97 8.86
CA GLY A 201 -16.48 25.22 10.02
C GLY A 201 -16.34 23.69 9.78
N GLU A 202 -16.51 23.21 8.54
CA GLU A 202 -16.35 21.79 8.21
C GLU A 202 -14.92 21.34 8.48
N ILE A 203 -14.78 20.17 9.09
CA ILE A 203 -13.48 19.50 9.29
C ILE A 203 -13.45 18.27 8.38
N VAL A 204 -12.40 18.18 7.56
CA VAL A 204 -12.21 17.09 6.61
C VAL A 204 -11.02 16.24 7.05
N TYR A 205 -11.25 14.94 7.17
CA TYR A 205 -10.22 13.95 7.54
C TYR A 205 -9.72 13.18 6.32
N PRO A 206 -8.53 12.58 6.39
CA PRO A 206 -8.01 11.70 5.34
C PRO A 206 -9.00 10.59 5.01
N ARG A 207 -9.44 10.56 3.74
CA ARG A 207 -10.39 9.55 3.26
C ARG A 207 -9.67 8.24 2.95
N GLN A 208 -10.33 7.14 3.31
CA GLN A 208 -9.99 5.79 2.86
C GLN A 208 -11.24 5.11 2.30
N ASP A 209 -11.08 4.37 1.21
CA ASP A 209 -12.16 3.62 0.57
C ASP A 209 -12.00 2.14 0.94
N PRO A 210 -12.95 1.54 1.70
CA PRO A 210 -12.86 0.13 2.07
C PRO A 210 -13.07 -0.76 0.83
N SER A 211 -12.25 -1.82 0.72
CA SER A 211 -12.32 -2.80 -0.35
C SER A 211 -12.04 -4.19 0.23
N VAL A 212 -12.89 -5.15 -0.05
CA VAL A 212 -12.68 -6.55 0.33
C VAL A 212 -11.77 -7.24 -0.68
N ILE A 213 -11.03 -8.23 -0.20
CA ILE A 213 -10.23 -9.11 -1.03
C ILE A 213 -10.27 -10.51 -0.41
N VAL A 214 -10.55 -11.55 -1.20
CA VAL A 214 -10.90 -12.86 -0.66
C VAL A 214 -10.17 -14.00 -1.34
N ALA A 215 -9.50 -14.85 -0.55
CA ALA A 215 -8.99 -16.15 -0.98
C ALA A 215 -10.12 -17.19 -0.88
N ILE A 216 -10.59 -17.68 -2.01
CA ILE A 216 -11.70 -18.65 -2.10
C ILE A 216 -11.14 -20.04 -2.31
N ASN A 217 -11.51 -20.97 -1.44
CA ASN A 217 -11.13 -22.36 -1.55
C ASN A 217 -12.36 -23.24 -1.85
N ASP A 218 -12.19 -24.28 -2.63
CA ASP A 218 -13.21 -25.32 -2.83
C ASP A 218 -13.07 -26.47 -1.80
N GLU A 219 -13.91 -27.50 -1.93
CA GLU A 219 -13.87 -28.69 -1.07
C GLU A 219 -12.56 -29.49 -1.18
N ALA A 220 -11.88 -29.41 -2.31
CA ALA A 220 -10.58 -30.05 -2.55
C ALA A 220 -9.40 -29.18 -2.12
N ASP A 221 -9.66 -28.06 -1.42
CA ASP A 221 -8.67 -27.08 -0.96
C ASP A 221 -7.86 -26.43 -2.10
N ARG A 222 -8.47 -26.36 -3.31
CA ARG A 222 -7.91 -25.57 -4.42
C ARG A 222 -8.26 -24.11 -4.25
N LEU A 223 -7.33 -23.21 -4.62
CA LEU A 223 -7.54 -21.77 -4.62
C LEU A 223 -8.12 -21.31 -5.97
N LEU A 224 -9.12 -20.44 -5.94
CA LEU A 224 -9.58 -19.73 -7.12
C LEU A 224 -8.66 -18.55 -7.41
N LEU A 225 -8.13 -18.52 -8.64
CA LEU A 225 -7.43 -17.36 -9.21
C LEU A 225 -8.25 -16.79 -10.35
N ALA A 226 -8.31 -15.47 -10.46
CA ALA A 226 -9.02 -14.76 -11.49
C ALA A 226 -8.10 -13.77 -12.23
N HIS A 227 -8.39 -13.53 -13.49
CA HIS A 227 -7.73 -12.56 -14.36
C HIS A 227 -8.73 -11.50 -14.77
N ASN A 228 -8.41 -10.25 -14.45
CA ASN A 228 -9.19 -9.11 -14.93
C ASN A 228 -8.78 -8.75 -16.36
N SER A 229 -9.74 -8.52 -17.24
CA SER A 229 -9.55 -8.23 -18.66
C SER A 229 -8.65 -7.02 -18.95
N ALA A 230 -8.52 -6.10 -18.00
CA ALA A 230 -7.65 -4.92 -18.10
C ALA A 230 -6.18 -5.20 -17.72
N TRP A 231 -5.87 -6.39 -17.21
CA TRP A 231 -4.52 -6.75 -16.78
C TRP A 231 -3.68 -7.36 -17.91
N GLU A 232 -2.38 -7.53 -17.65
CA GLU A 232 -1.52 -8.31 -18.55
C GLU A 232 -1.96 -9.78 -18.58
N ALA A 233 -1.86 -10.39 -19.76
CA ALA A 233 -2.47 -11.67 -20.08
C ALA A 233 -2.15 -12.85 -19.14
N ASN A 234 -1.06 -12.81 -18.41
CA ASN A 234 -0.63 -13.83 -17.46
C ASN A 234 -0.76 -13.40 -15.99
N PHE A 235 -1.28 -12.22 -15.69
CA PHE A 235 -1.43 -11.76 -14.31
C PHE A 235 -2.73 -12.30 -13.71
N TYR A 236 -2.63 -13.03 -12.61
CA TYR A 236 -3.76 -13.59 -11.87
C TYR A 236 -3.70 -13.20 -10.40
N SER A 237 -4.87 -12.97 -9.82
CA SER A 237 -5.03 -12.59 -8.42
C SER A 237 -6.25 -13.27 -7.81
N VAL A 238 -6.55 -12.97 -6.58
CA VAL A 238 -7.79 -13.31 -5.90
C VAL A 238 -8.83 -12.22 -6.10
N ILE A 239 -10.13 -12.53 -5.93
CA ILE A 239 -11.28 -11.63 -6.12
C ILE A 239 -11.20 -10.46 -5.15
N ALA A 240 -11.51 -9.25 -5.62
CA ALA A 240 -11.49 -8.05 -4.80
C ALA A 240 -12.40 -6.96 -5.37
N GLY A 241 -13.17 -6.28 -4.51
CA GLY A 241 -14.00 -5.16 -4.91
C GLY A 241 -14.29 -4.17 -3.79
N TYR A 242 -14.86 -3.02 -4.13
CA TYR A 242 -15.19 -1.99 -3.17
C TYR A 242 -16.45 -2.32 -2.37
N VAL A 243 -16.44 -1.93 -1.11
CA VAL A 243 -17.62 -1.99 -0.25
C VAL A 243 -18.56 -0.85 -0.64
N GLU A 244 -19.82 -1.18 -0.91
CA GLU A 244 -20.84 -0.19 -1.27
C GLU A 244 -21.42 0.54 -0.04
N ALA A 245 -22.05 1.68 -0.29
CA ALA A 245 -22.65 2.51 0.78
C ALA A 245 -23.78 1.75 1.51
N GLY A 246 -23.57 1.48 2.79
CA GLY A 246 -24.53 0.76 3.63
C GLY A 246 -24.34 -0.76 3.64
N GLU A 247 -23.34 -1.28 2.95
CA GLU A 247 -23.02 -2.70 2.88
C GLU A 247 -22.10 -3.13 4.03
N SER A 248 -22.25 -4.36 4.52
CA SER A 248 -21.27 -4.97 5.42
C SER A 248 -20.10 -5.57 4.64
N LEU A 249 -18.97 -5.80 5.31
CA LEU A 249 -17.80 -6.40 4.67
C LEU A 249 -18.08 -7.81 4.14
N GLU A 250 -18.81 -8.62 4.93
CA GLU A 250 -19.23 -9.97 4.54
C GLU A 250 -20.20 -9.91 3.35
N GLY A 251 -21.12 -8.93 3.36
CA GLY A 251 -22.03 -8.67 2.24
C GLY A 251 -21.27 -8.36 0.95
N ALA A 252 -20.26 -7.49 1.03
CA ALA A 252 -19.40 -7.15 -0.09
C ALA A 252 -18.65 -8.38 -0.63
N VAL A 253 -18.15 -9.27 0.24
CA VAL A 253 -17.52 -10.54 -0.21
C VAL A 253 -18.53 -11.40 -0.99
N HIS A 254 -19.75 -11.59 -0.48
CA HIS A 254 -20.77 -12.38 -1.16
C HIS A 254 -21.16 -11.77 -2.51
N ARG A 255 -21.35 -10.46 -2.57
CA ARG A 255 -21.73 -9.73 -3.79
C ARG A 255 -20.63 -9.82 -4.85
N GLU A 256 -19.39 -9.42 -4.53
CA GLU A 256 -18.27 -9.42 -5.48
C GLU A 256 -17.99 -10.83 -6.03
N VAL A 257 -17.99 -11.85 -5.16
CA VAL A 257 -17.82 -13.24 -5.59
C VAL A 257 -18.98 -13.72 -6.49
N GLY A 258 -20.20 -13.30 -6.17
CA GLY A 258 -21.38 -13.61 -6.98
C GLY A 258 -21.35 -12.90 -8.33
N GLU A 259 -20.97 -11.62 -8.37
CA GLU A 259 -20.94 -10.80 -9.58
C GLU A 259 -19.80 -11.22 -10.51
N GLU A 260 -18.57 -11.33 -10.02
CA GLU A 260 -17.40 -11.58 -10.86
C GLU A 260 -17.28 -13.04 -11.34
N VAL A 261 -17.63 -14.01 -10.49
CA VAL A 261 -17.40 -15.45 -10.78
C VAL A 261 -18.62 -16.35 -10.57
N GLY A 262 -19.78 -15.80 -10.21
CA GLY A 262 -21.04 -16.55 -10.08
C GLY A 262 -21.03 -17.62 -8.99
N LEU A 263 -20.19 -17.49 -7.97
CA LEU A 263 -20.06 -18.46 -6.90
C LEU A 263 -20.86 -18.04 -5.66
N GLU A 264 -21.44 -19.02 -4.99
CA GLU A 264 -21.89 -18.87 -3.60
C GLU A 264 -20.79 -19.37 -2.66
N VAL A 265 -20.49 -18.59 -1.62
CA VAL A 265 -19.46 -18.89 -0.64
C VAL A 265 -20.01 -18.97 0.77
N ASP A 266 -19.36 -19.77 1.58
CA ASP A 266 -19.59 -19.91 3.02
C ASP A 266 -18.30 -19.59 3.79
N GLU A 267 -18.40 -19.69 5.12
CA GLU A 267 -17.25 -19.57 6.02
C GLU A 267 -16.41 -18.30 5.76
N VAL A 268 -17.07 -17.19 5.42
CA VAL A 268 -16.40 -15.92 5.22
C VAL A 268 -15.75 -15.49 6.53
N ARG A 269 -14.40 -15.41 6.54
CA ARG A 269 -13.62 -15.11 7.75
C ARG A 269 -12.63 -13.99 7.45
N TYR A 270 -12.66 -12.92 8.26
CA TYR A 270 -11.65 -11.88 8.21
C TYR A 270 -10.29 -12.42 8.64
N LEU A 271 -9.26 -12.09 7.88
CA LEU A 271 -7.88 -12.51 8.15
C LEU A 271 -6.98 -11.34 8.54
N THR A 272 -6.96 -10.28 7.74
CA THR A 272 -6.03 -9.16 7.89
C THR A 272 -6.50 -7.94 7.12
N SER A 273 -5.80 -6.80 7.27
CA SER A 273 -6.03 -5.61 6.45
C SER A 273 -4.72 -4.93 6.06
N GLN A 274 -4.77 -4.15 4.98
CA GLN A 274 -3.63 -3.40 4.48
C GLN A 274 -4.07 -2.06 3.92
N PRO A 275 -3.49 -0.92 4.38
CA PRO A 275 -3.58 0.35 3.66
C PRO A 275 -2.95 0.19 2.27
N TRP A 276 -3.68 0.62 1.25
CA TRP A 276 -3.25 0.50 -0.14
C TRP A 276 -3.48 1.82 -0.88
N PRO A 277 -2.47 2.71 -0.95
CA PRO A 277 -2.62 4.05 -1.52
C PRO A 277 -2.69 4.04 -3.06
N TYR A 278 -3.58 3.21 -3.62
CA TYR A 278 -3.80 3.07 -5.07
C TYR A 278 -5.30 3.03 -5.39
N PRO A 279 -6.00 4.20 -5.40
CA PRO A 279 -5.49 5.50 -4.95
C PRO A 279 -5.51 5.69 -3.43
N ARG A 280 -6.45 5.09 -2.66
CA ARG A 280 -6.64 5.27 -1.21
C ARG A 280 -7.42 4.14 -0.55
N SER A 281 -7.25 2.92 -1.02
CA SER A 281 -7.99 1.78 -0.49
C SER A 281 -7.50 1.36 0.89
N LEU A 282 -8.44 0.93 1.73
CA LEU A 282 -8.16 0.06 2.86
C LEU A 282 -8.61 -1.35 2.46
N MET A 283 -7.65 -2.21 2.13
CA MET A 283 -7.92 -3.58 1.75
C MET A 283 -8.20 -4.43 2.99
N LEU A 284 -9.29 -5.19 2.96
CA LEU A 284 -9.77 -6.06 4.03
C LEU A 284 -9.76 -7.50 3.53
N GLY A 285 -8.80 -8.28 4.01
CA GLY A 285 -8.52 -9.64 3.55
C GLY A 285 -9.37 -10.68 4.23
N PHE A 286 -9.98 -11.54 3.43
CA PHE A 286 -10.86 -12.63 3.87
C PHE A 286 -10.41 -13.97 3.29
N SER A 287 -10.84 -15.06 3.94
CA SER A 287 -10.96 -16.37 3.35
C SER A 287 -12.44 -16.73 3.23
N ALA A 288 -12.79 -17.52 2.23
CA ALA A 288 -14.13 -18.05 2.06
C ALA A 288 -14.07 -19.45 1.42
N ARG A 289 -15.14 -20.22 1.55
CA ARG A 289 -15.27 -21.55 0.98
C ARG A 289 -16.37 -21.59 -0.06
N SER A 290 -16.06 -22.05 -1.27
CA SER A 290 -17.07 -22.25 -2.31
C SER A 290 -17.81 -23.56 -2.09
N ARG A 291 -19.14 -23.54 -2.30
CA ARG A 291 -20.03 -24.70 -2.26
C ARG A 291 -19.94 -25.57 -3.50
N THR A 292 -19.39 -25.03 -4.58
CA THR A 292 -19.30 -25.69 -5.88
C THR A 292 -18.03 -25.27 -6.60
N PRO A 293 -17.40 -26.15 -7.39
CA PRO A 293 -16.27 -25.79 -8.23
C PRO A 293 -16.69 -25.10 -9.55
N TYR A 294 -17.98 -25.02 -9.86
CA TYR A 294 -18.47 -24.48 -11.13
C TYR A 294 -18.72 -22.99 -11.01
N PHE A 295 -17.95 -22.17 -11.72
CA PHE A 295 -18.07 -20.73 -11.76
C PHE A 295 -18.59 -20.24 -13.12
N ILE A 296 -19.19 -19.05 -13.13
CA ILE A 296 -19.68 -18.36 -14.33
C ILE A 296 -19.10 -16.96 -14.30
N LEU A 297 -18.24 -16.65 -15.28
CA LEU A 297 -17.56 -15.35 -15.36
C LEU A 297 -18.51 -14.29 -15.90
N ASP A 298 -18.39 -13.07 -15.36
CA ASP A 298 -19.14 -11.89 -15.84
C ASP A 298 -18.71 -11.44 -17.24
N GLN A 299 -17.49 -11.82 -17.68
CA GLN A 299 -16.88 -11.49 -18.98
C GLN A 299 -16.64 -9.97 -19.21
N THR A 300 -17.00 -9.11 -18.27
CA THR A 300 -16.76 -7.68 -18.36
C THR A 300 -15.50 -7.27 -17.61
N GLU A 301 -15.36 -7.73 -16.39
CA GLU A 301 -14.19 -7.54 -15.55
C GLU A 301 -13.31 -8.78 -15.52
N ILE A 302 -13.87 -9.92 -15.21
CA ILE A 302 -13.16 -11.20 -15.14
C ILE A 302 -13.41 -12.01 -16.41
N ASP A 303 -12.38 -12.16 -17.23
CA ASP A 303 -12.43 -12.93 -18.47
C ASP A 303 -11.91 -14.38 -18.33
N ARG A 304 -11.11 -14.66 -17.30
CA ARG A 304 -10.55 -15.99 -17.03
C ARG A 304 -10.48 -16.24 -15.53
N ALA A 305 -10.77 -17.47 -15.13
CA ALA A 305 -10.52 -17.96 -13.78
C ALA A 305 -10.11 -19.43 -13.81
N LEU A 306 -9.41 -19.87 -12.77
CA LEU A 306 -9.00 -21.26 -12.63
C LEU A 306 -8.87 -21.66 -11.17
N TRP A 307 -9.24 -22.92 -10.89
CA TRP A 307 -8.91 -23.56 -9.63
C TRP A 307 -7.52 -24.18 -9.72
N VAL A 308 -6.68 -23.92 -8.71
CA VAL A 308 -5.32 -24.47 -8.64
C VAL A 308 -5.09 -25.18 -7.31
N THR A 309 -4.45 -26.33 -7.36
CA THR A 309 -3.80 -26.93 -6.20
C THR A 309 -2.51 -26.20 -5.90
N ARG A 310 -1.94 -26.40 -4.70
CA ARG A 310 -0.64 -25.78 -4.34
C ARG A 310 0.47 -26.15 -5.31
N GLY A 311 0.50 -27.42 -5.77
CA GLY A 311 1.48 -27.89 -6.75
C GLY A 311 1.32 -27.22 -8.11
N GLU A 312 0.11 -27.23 -8.67
CA GLU A 312 -0.21 -26.56 -9.95
C GLU A 312 0.11 -25.05 -9.91
N PHE A 313 -0.25 -24.38 -8.80
CA PHE A 313 0.09 -22.96 -8.63
C PHE A 313 1.60 -22.73 -8.78
N MET A 314 2.42 -23.51 -8.06
CA MET A 314 3.87 -23.36 -8.12
C MET A 314 4.46 -23.71 -9.48
N GLU A 315 3.90 -24.71 -10.18
CA GLU A 315 4.30 -25.05 -11.55
C GLU A 315 3.97 -23.94 -12.54
N LEU A 316 2.77 -23.36 -12.46
CA LEU A 316 2.32 -22.26 -13.32
C LEU A 316 3.16 -20.98 -13.08
N VAL A 317 3.51 -20.69 -11.82
CA VAL A 317 4.39 -19.55 -11.48
C VAL A 317 5.80 -19.80 -12.00
N THR A 318 6.36 -20.98 -11.75
CA THR A 318 7.74 -21.33 -12.15
C THR A 318 7.91 -21.34 -13.67
N SER A 319 6.90 -21.86 -14.38
CA SER A 319 6.86 -21.86 -15.86
C SER A 319 6.47 -20.52 -16.48
N ARG A 320 6.19 -19.49 -15.64
CA ARG A 320 5.75 -18.15 -16.05
C ARG A 320 4.42 -18.12 -16.85
N GLN A 321 3.63 -19.18 -16.74
CA GLN A 321 2.28 -19.19 -17.31
C GLN A 321 1.34 -18.27 -16.55
N ILE A 322 1.56 -18.13 -15.23
CA ILE A 322 0.91 -17.09 -14.42
C ILE A 322 1.94 -16.21 -13.72
N SER A 323 1.59 -14.93 -13.57
CA SER A 323 2.29 -13.95 -12.76
C SER A 323 1.45 -13.64 -11.52
N PRO A 324 1.88 -14.04 -10.31
CA PRO A 324 1.13 -13.78 -9.09
C PRO A 324 1.29 -12.33 -8.64
N PRO A 325 0.44 -11.83 -7.70
CA PRO A 325 0.56 -10.50 -7.11
C PRO A 325 1.94 -10.28 -6.47
N GLY A 326 2.43 -9.06 -6.56
CA GLY A 326 3.72 -8.67 -6.01
C GLY A 326 3.79 -8.79 -4.48
N PRO A 327 4.98 -8.98 -3.89
CA PRO A 327 5.16 -9.29 -2.46
C PRO A 327 4.72 -8.15 -1.52
N SER A 328 4.52 -6.94 -2.04
CA SER A 328 4.02 -5.80 -1.25
C SER A 328 2.49 -5.80 -1.08
N THR A 329 1.76 -6.74 -1.71
CA THR A 329 0.31 -6.75 -1.75
C THR A 329 -0.31 -7.70 -0.74
N ILE A 330 -1.48 -7.36 -0.22
CA ILE A 330 -2.28 -8.27 0.60
C ILE A 330 -2.70 -9.53 -0.18
N ALA A 331 -2.91 -9.43 -1.49
CA ALA A 331 -3.21 -10.58 -2.33
C ALA A 331 -2.11 -11.65 -2.27
N SER A 332 -0.82 -11.23 -2.37
CA SER A 332 0.30 -12.16 -2.17
C SER A 332 0.26 -12.80 -0.79
N ASN A 333 -0.01 -12.03 0.25
CA ASN A 333 -0.08 -12.51 1.62
C ASN A 333 -1.22 -13.55 1.81
N LEU A 334 -2.40 -13.32 1.22
CA LEU A 334 -3.51 -14.28 1.25
C LEU A 334 -3.17 -15.59 0.52
N ILE A 335 -2.53 -15.51 -0.65
CA ILE A 335 -2.08 -16.67 -1.43
C ILE A 335 -1.00 -17.43 -0.65
N GLU A 336 -0.02 -16.75 -0.08
CA GLU A 336 1.05 -17.36 0.73
C GLU A 336 0.50 -18.04 1.99
N ASN A 337 -0.52 -17.46 2.61
CA ASN A 337 -1.21 -18.08 3.74
C ASN A 337 -1.89 -19.41 3.32
N TRP A 338 -2.62 -19.44 2.18
CA TRP A 338 -3.19 -20.66 1.66
C TRP A 338 -2.09 -21.65 1.25
N LEU A 339 -1.03 -21.20 0.58
CA LEU A 339 0.08 -22.04 0.12
C LEU A 339 0.84 -22.69 1.30
N GLY A 340 0.89 -22.00 2.46
CA GLY A 340 1.63 -22.41 3.64
C GLY A 340 3.14 -22.11 3.55
N SER A 341 3.56 -21.34 2.52
CA SER A 341 4.94 -20.94 2.28
C SER A 341 5.01 -19.67 1.42
N PRO A 342 6.12 -18.92 1.44
CA PRO A 342 6.33 -17.82 0.51
C PRO A 342 6.26 -18.27 -0.96
N ILE A 343 5.74 -17.41 -1.83
CA ILE A 343 5.73 -17.67 -3.27
C ILE A 343 7.15 -17.55 -3.81
N VAL A 344 7.69 -18.67 -4.31
CA VAL A 344 8.99 -18.67 -5.01
C VAL A 344 8.78 -18.13 -6.42
N ARG A 345 9.18 -16.88 -6.63
CA ARG A 345 9.10 -16.21 -7.93
C ARG A 345 10.37 -16.50 -8.73
N PRO A 346 10.27 -16.84 -10.03
CA PRO A 346 11.44 -16.94 -10.87
C PRO A 346 12.26 -15.66 -10.78
N GLN A 347 13.55 -15.75 -10.50
CA GLN A 347 14.44 -14.61 -10.57
C GLN A 347 14.49 -14.19 -12.04
N ASP A 348 13.99 -13.01 -12.34
CA ASP A 348 14.29 -12.40 -13.62
C ASP A 348 15.76 -11.97 -13.58
N THR A 349 16.58 -12.72 -14.27
CA THR A 349 17.87 -12.24 -14.72
C THR A 349 17.59 -11.12 -15.71
N TYR A 350 17.50 -9.90 -15.22
CA TYR A 350 17.61 -8.73 -16.11
C TYR A 350 19.06 -8.68 -16.59
N LEU A 351 19.28 -9.12 -17.81
CA LEU A 351 20.43 -8.75 -18.61
C LEU A 351 20.25 -7.34 -19.16
#